data_78236d180178869002961f2653c0c260
#
_entry.id   78236d180178869002961f2653c0c260
#
_cell.length_a   1.000
_cell.length_b   1.000
_cell.length_c   1.000
_cell.angle_alpha   90.00
_cell.angle_beta   90.00
_cell.angle_gamma   90.00
#
_symmetry.space_group_name_H-M   'P 1'
#
loop_
_entity.id
_entity.type
_entity.pdbx_description
1 polymer ?
#
loop_
_entity_poly.entity_id
_entity_poly.type
_entity_poly.pdbx_seq_one_letter_code
_entity_poly.pdbx_strand_id
1 'polypeptide(L)'
;PPDVVEVVSFYGYRGYVDRRELQFVREEELWEYLGADLVLVGRATDVLSLPKVQGVRMLELERGGVLRRQPETAEEAEAHKGWAKILLTDGRTGYVRDVALEPVRYEMTAVFSQREGLAFNDALAEALTTTAERLVPDAVARWYGGSEKAFRAAVCAQAKKYMGTEYRWGGKSGRGIDCSGLVS
;
A
#
# COMPACT_ATOMS: atom_id res chain seq x y z
N PRO A 1 4.91 -29.51 11.85
CA PRO A 1 5.18 -28.73 10.64
C PRO A 1 5.00 -27.25 10.97
N PRO A 2 5.80 -26.37 10.39
CA PRO A 2 5.53 -24.96 10.54
C PRO A 2 4.11 -24.71 10.05
N ASP A 3 3.36 -23.89 10.80
CA ASP A 3 1.97 -23.54 10.46
C ASP A 3 2.00 -22.51 9.32
N VAL A 4 2.33 -22.99 8.11
CA VAL A 4 2.43 -22.18 6.91
C VAL A 4 1.20 -22.39 6.02
N VAL A 5 0.76 -21.32 5.42
CA VAL A 5 -0.36 -21.28 4.49
C VAL A 5 0.16 -20.92 3.11
N GLU A 6 -0.26 -21.69 2.10
CA GLU A 6 -0.03 -21.28 0.71
C GLU A 6 -0.92 -20.08 0.40
N VAL A 7 -0.32 -19.04 -0.14
CA VAL A 7 -1.02 -17.82 -0.55
C VAL A 7 -0.79 -17.58 -2.04
N VAL A 8 -1.80 -17.04 -2.68
CA VAL A 8 -1.71 -16.57 -4.06
C VAL A 8 -1.96 -15.06 -4.04
N SER A 9 -0.97 -14.28 -4.46
CA SER A 9 -1.15 -12.83 -4.59
C SER A 9 -2.12 -12.50 -5.72
N PHE A 10 -2.65 -11.30 -5.74
CA PHE A 10 -3.58 -10.81 -6.77
C PHE A 10 -3.02 -10.86 -8.20
N TYR A 11 -1.70 -10.86 -8.35
CA TYR A 11 -1.01 -11.03 -9.65
C TYR A 11 -0.55 -12.47 -9.91
N GLY A 12 -1.11 -13.45 -9.19
CA GLY A 12 -0.90 -14.87 -9.42
C GLY A 12 0.39 -15.47 -8.84
N TYR A 13 1.15 -14.70 -8.06
CA TYR A 13 2.36 -15.21 -7.42
C TYR A 13 1.99 -16.15 -6.27
N ARG A 14 2.54 -17.37 -6.28
CA ARG A 14 2.32 -18.37 -5.23
C ARG A 14 3.49 -18.35 -4.25
N GLY A 15 3.18 -18.47 -2.98
CA GLY A 15 4.19 -18.49 -1.91
C GLY A 15 3.62 -19.06 -0.62
N TYR A 16 4.48 -19.16 0.38
CA TYR A 16 4.11 -19.67 1.70
C TYR A 16 4.37 -18.60 2.75
N VAL A 17 3.39 -18.38 3.62
CA VAL A 17 3.45 -17.39 4.69
C VAL A 17 3.12 -18.08 6.01
N ASP A 18 3.77 -17.69 7.09
CA ASP A 18 3.42 -18.15 8.44
C ASP A 18 1.97 -17.70 8.73
N ARG A 19 1.15 -18.65 9.18
CA ARG A 19 -0.26 -18.39 9.49
C ARG A 19 -0.44 -17.24 10.49
N ARG A 20 0.53 -17.04 11.37
CA ARG A 20 0.51 -15.96 12.37
C ARG A 20 0.65 -14.57 11.78
N GLU A 21 1.19 -14.46 10.54
CA GLU A 21 1.33 -13.21 9.80
C GLU A 21 0.07 -12.89 8.97
N LEU A 22 -0.95 -13.74 9.00
CA LEU A 22 -2.18 -13.60 8.22
C LEU A 22 -3.37 -13.33 9.13
N GLN A 23 -4.21 -12.40 8.69
CA GLN A 23 -5.54 -12.21 9.23
C GLN A 23 -6.56 -12.80 8.23
N PHE A 24 -7.31 -13.79 8.67
CA PHE A 24 -8.41 -14.33 7.88
C PHE A 24 -9.65 -13.50 8.16
N VAL A 25 -10.23 -12.97 7.12
CA VAL A 25 -11.42 -12.11 7.18
C VAL A 25 -12.55 -12.71 6.35
N ARG A 26 -13.78 -12.39 6.70
CA ARG A 26 -14.95 -12.73 5.86
C ARG A 26 -15.05 -11.73 4.72
N GLU A 27 -15.79 -12.09 3.69
CA GLU A 27 -15.97 -11.25 2.51
C GLU A 27 -16.54 -9.87 2.87
N GLU A 28 -17.53 -9.83 3.77
CA GLU A 28 -18.15 -8.58 4.22
C GLU A 28 -17.15 -7.65 4.93
N GLU A 29 -16.29 -8.21 5.77
CA GLU A 29 -15.24 -7.46 6.46
C GLU A 29 -14.21 -6.90 5.49
N LEU A 30 -13.94 -7.64 4.40
CA LEU A 30 -13.06 -7.18 3.35
C LEU A 30 -13.66 -6.01 2.58
N TRP A 31 -14.95 -6.10 2.22
CA TRP A 31 -15.64 -5.00 1.53
C TRP A 31 -15.74 -3.75 2.40
N GLU A 32 -15.99 -3.91 3.70
CA GLU A 32 -15.94 -2.79 4.65
C GLU A 32 -14.54 -2.16 4.70
N TYR A 33 -13.48 -2.98 4.71
CA TYR A 33 -12.11 -2.49 4.68
C TYR A 33 -11.80 -1.72 3.40
N LEU A 34 -12.17 -2.26 2.24
CA LEU A 34 -11.94 -1.63 0.94
C LEU A 34 -12.75 -0.34 0.75
N GLY A 35 -13.90 -0.21 1.39
CA GLY A 35 -14.72 1.02 1.42
C GLY A 35 -14.24 2.08 2.41
N ALA A 36 -13.23 1.79 3.23
CA ALA A 36 -12.68 2.73 4.19
C ALA A 36 -11.75 3.78 3.54
N ASP A 37 -11.39 4.81 4.30
CA ASP A 37 -10.35 5.77 3.88
C ASP A 37 -8.98 5.09 3.95
N LEU A 38 -8.52 4.60 2.81
CA LEU A 38 -7.25 3.89 2.67
C LEU A 38 -6.14 4.82 2.19
N VAL A 39 -4.96 4.65 2.77
CA VAL A 39 -3.74 5.36 2.38
C VAL A 39 -2.61 4.37 2.12
N LEU A 40 -1.78 4.70 1.16
CA LEU A 40 -0.61 3.92 0.77
C LEU A 40 0.65 4.45 1.46
N VAL A 41 1.47 3.57 1.96
CA VAL A 41 2.80 3.92 2.46
C VAL A 41 3.73 4.17 1.27
N GLY A 42 4.02 5.42 0.99
CA GLY A 42 4.88 5.85 -0.13
C GLY A 42 6.38 5.70 0.15
N ARG A 43 6.77 5.64 1.41
CA ARG A 43 8.16 5.40 1.86
C ARG A 43 8.17 4.74 3.23
N ALA A 44 9.21 3.97 3.52
CA ALA A 44 9.39 3.34 4.84
C ALA A 44 9.27 4.38 5.97
N THR A 45 8.48 4.06 7.00
CA THR A 45 8.15 4.97 8.10
C THR A 45 7.73 4.18 9.34
N ASP A 46 7.74 4.86 10.48
CA ASP A 46 7.27 4.28 11.74
C ASP A 46 5.80 4.64 12.02
N VAL A 47 5.10 3.72 12.66
CA VAL A 47 3.85 4.01 13.38
C VAL A 47 4.20 4.33 14.83
N LEU A 48 3.79 5.49 15.30
CA LEU A 48 4.02 5.94 16.66
C LEU A 48 2.71 5.91 17.48
N SER A 49 2.86 5.77 18.80
CA SER A 49 1.73 5.78 19.74
C SER A 49 1.09 7.16 19.93
N LEU A 50 1.78 8.22 19.53
CA LEU A 50 1.34 9.61 19.68
C LEU A 50 1.70 10.39 18.41
N PRO A 51 0.94 11.44 18.02
CA PRO A 51 1.21 12.29 16.86
C PRO A 51 2.36 13.28 17.11
N LYS A 52 3.49 12.77 17.56
CA LYS A 52 4.70 13.53 17.84
C LYS A 52 5.94 12.64 17.80
N VAL A 53 7.11 13.24 17.57
CA VAL A 53 8.39 12.51 17.42
C VAL A 53 8.81 11.74 18.67
N GLN A 54 8.29 12.09 19.85
CA GLN A 54 8.52 11.40 21.12
C GLN A 54 7.56 10.21 21.34
N GLY A 55 6.64 9.94 20.41
CA GLY A 55 5.79 8.76 20.48
C GLY A 55 6.61 7.48 20.47
N VAL A 56 6.14 6.47 21.21
CA VAL A 56 6.77 5.15 21.20
C VAL A 56 6.51 4.49 19.84
N ARG A 57 7.55 3.96 19.23
CA ARG A 57 7.41 3.18 17.99
C ARG A 57 6.62 1.90 18.25
N MET A 58 5.50 1.74 17.57
CA MET A 58 4.63 0.58 17.65
C MET A 58 5.00 -0.48 16.62
N LEU A 59 5.26 -0.03 15.39
CA LEU A 59 5.73 -0.90 14.31
C LEU A 59 6.42 -0.06 13.22
N GLU A 60 7.16 -0.72 12.35
CA GLU A 60 7.78 -0.14 11.17
C GLU A 60 7.02 -0.58 9.93
N LEU A 61 6.74 0.36 9.05
CA LEU A 61 6.02 0.14 7.80
C LEU A 61 6.96 0.23 6.61
N GLU A 62 6.80 -0.71 5.71
CA GLU A 62 7.49 -0.68 4.43
C GLU A 62 6.66 0.04 3.36
N ARG A 63 7.34 0.54 2.34
CA ARG A 63 6.69 1.10 1.16
C ARG A 63 5.74 0.08 0.53
N GLY A 64 4.56 0.53 0.09
CA GLY A 64 3.54 -0.29 -0.53
C GLY A 64 2.52 -0.88 0.46
N GLY A 65 2.72 -0.71 1.77
CA GLY A 65 1.71 -1.05 2.77
C GLY A 65 0.46 -0.20 2.60
N VAL A 66 -0.71 -0.80 2.76
CA VAL A 66 -2.00 -0.10 2.76
C VAL A 66 -2.51 0.00 4.18
N LEU A 67 -2.91 1.19 4.58
CA LEU A 67 -3.39 1.49 5.93
C LEU A 67 -4.80 2.07 5.89
N ARG A 68 -5.57 1.81 6.94
CA ARG A 68 -6.87 2.43 7.14
C ARG A 68 -6.71 3.69 7.99
N ARG A 69 -7.00 4.85 7.41
CA ARG A 69 -7.06 6.11 8.14
C ARG A 69 -8.32 6.14 9.00
N GLN A 70 -8.20 6.61 10.23
CA GLN A 70 -9.35 6.87 11.08
C GLN A 70 -9.86 8.30 10.89
N PRO A 71 -11.19 8.51 10.93
CA PRO A 71 -11.74 9.85 10.91
C PRO A 71 -11.29 10.63 12.15
N GLU A 72 -11.08 11.93 11.98
CA GLU A 72 -10.69 12.86 13.03
C GLU A 72 -11.67 14.04 13.03
N THR A 73 -11.95 14.58 14.20
CA THR A 73 -12.63 15.88 14.29
C THR A 73 -11.72 16.99 13.81
N ALA A 74 -12.28 18.16 13.53
CA ALA A 74 -11.47 19.31 13.10
C ALA A 74 -10.44 19.71 14.18
N GLU A 75 -10.78 19.58 15.45
CA GLU A 75 -9.88 19.87 16.58
C GLU A 75 -8.74 18.84 16.66
N GLU A 76 -9.05 17.55 16.51
CA GLU A 76 -8.04 16.48 16.45
C GLU A 76 -7.11 16.67 15.27
N ALA A 77 -7.64 16.95 14.09
CA ALA A 77 -6.84 17.14 12.87
C ALA A 77 -5.88 18.33 12.99
N GLU A 78 -6.29 19.44 13.63
CA GLU A 78 -5.38 20.57 13.89
C GLU A 78 -4.35 20.21 14.95
N ALA A 79 -4.73 19.48 16.01
CA ALA A 79 -3.80 19.03 17.06
C ALA A 79 -2.78 18.01 16.53
N HIS A 80 -3.16 17.22 15.52
CA HIS A 80 -2.34 16.19 14.91
C HIS A 80 -1.67 16.62 13.60
N LYS A 81 -1.61 17.91 13.34
CA LYS A 81 -1.09 18.45 12.08
C LYS A 81 0.22 17.82 11.63
N GLY A 82 0.23 17.29 10.41
CA GLY A 82 1.36 16.56 9.83
C GLY A 82 1.43 15.06 10.22
N TRP A 83 0.37 14.55 10.86
CA TRP A 83 0.21 13.16 11.23
C TRP A 83 -1.15 12.63 10.81
N ALA A 84 -1.19 11.39 10.33
CA ALA A 84 -2.40 10.65 10.06
C ALA A 84 -2.68 9.66 11.20
N LYS A 85 -3.91 9.64 11.67
CA LYS A 85 -4.42 8.67 12.64
C LYS A 85 -4.80 7.39 11.91
N ILE A 86 -4.19 6.27 12.26
CA ILE A 86 -4.28 4.99 11.55
C ILE A 86 -4.85 3.93 12.47
N LEU A 87 -5.78 3.13 11.95
CA LEU A 87 -6.24 1.91 12.60
C LEU A 87 -5.33 0.74 12.19
N LEU A 88 -4.70 0.12 13.18
CA LEU A 88 -3.91 -1.08 13.00
C LEU A 88 -4.81 -2.33 12.94
N THR A 89 -4.30 -3.41 12.37
CA THR A 89 -5.02 -4.69 12.24
C THR A 89 -5.39 -5.34 13.58
N ASP A 90 -4.65 -5.01 14.63
CA ASP A 90 -4.94 -5.46 16.00
C ASP A 90 -5.94 -4.56 16.75
N GLY A 91 -6.55 -3.60 16.05
CA GLY A 91 -7.52 -2.66 16.59
C GLY A 91 -6.94 -1.45 17.33
N ARG A 92 -5.61 -1.37 17.48
CA ARG A 92 -4.97 -0.21 18.10
C ARG A 92 -4.92 0.97 17.15
N THR A 93 -4.92 2.16 17.71
CA THR A 93 -4.65 3.40 16.98
C THR A 93 -3.16 3.72 17.01
N GLY A 94 -2.62 4.14 15.88
CA GLY A 94 -1.27 4.66 15.75
C GLY A 94 -1.25 5.91 14.87
N TYR A 95 -0.10 6.55 14.81
CA TYR A 95 0.10 7.79 14.05
C TYR A 95 1.28 7.66 13.11
N VAL A 96 1.08 8.08 11.86
CA VAL A 96 2.10 8.07 10.79
C VAL A 96 2.27 9.48 10.25
N ARG A 97 3.48 9.85 9.88
CA ARG A 97 3.73 11.16 9.24
C ARG A 97 3.01 11.23 7.89
N ASP A 98 2.19 12.25 7.68
CA ASP A 98 1.45 12.46 6.42
C ASP A 98 2.35 12.46 5.19
N VAL A 99 3.55 13.03 5.32
CA VAL A 99 4.54 13.07 4.23
C VAL A 99 5.07 11.69 3.79
N ALA A 100 4.77 10.64 4.55
CA ALA A 100 5.11 9.27 4.20
C ALA A 100 3.95 8.53 3.52
N LEU A 101 2.77 9.15 3.44
CA LEU A 101 1.56 8.55 2.93
C LEU A 101 1.18 9.15 1.57
N GLU A 102 0.58 8.32 0.75
CA GLU A 102 -0.01 8.68 -0.54
C GLU A 102 -1.47 8.23 -0.54
N PRO A 103 -2.40 8.97 -1.17
CA PRO A 103 -3.77 8.51 -1.28
C PRO A 103 -3.83 7.24 -2.13
N VAL A 104 -4.57 6.23 -1.66
CA VAL A 104 -4.98 5.13 -2.52
C VAL A 104 -5.96 5.72 -3.53
N ARG A 105 -5.69 5.56 -4.82
CA ARG A 105 -6.53 6.17 -5.85
C ARG A 105 -7.91 5.55 -5.84
N TYR A 106 -8.89 6.39 -5.69
CA TYR A 106 -10.33 6.07 -5.56
C TYR A 106 -10.88 5.17 -6.68
N GLU A 107 -10.26 5.23 -7.85
CA GLU A 107 -10.66 4.41 -9.00
C GLU A 107 -10.46 2.91 -8.75
N MET A 108 -9.50 2.52 -7.91
CA MET A 108 -9.33 1.11 -7.51
C MET A 108 -10.44 0.65 -6.57
N THR A 109 -10.79 1.45 -5.58
CA THR A 109 -11.85 1.09 -4.61
C THR A 109 -13.25 1.11 -5.25
N ALA A 110 -13.51 2.04 -6.16
CA ALA A 110 -14.80 2.11 -6.87
C ALA A 110 -15.06 0.90 -7.77
N VAL A 111 -14.02 0.33 -8.39
CA VAL A 111 -14.14 -0.88 -9.21
C VAL A 111 -14.49 -2.09 -8.34
N PHE A 112 -13.95 -2.19 -7.14
CA PHE A 112 -14.26 -3.27 -6.20
C PHE A 112 -15.70 -3.20 -5.66
N SER A 113 -16.20 -2.00 -5.36
CA SER A 113 -17.53 -1.81 -4.79
C SER A 113 -18.70 -2.03 -5.79
N GLN A 114 -18.43 -2.06 -7.10
CA GLN A 114 -19.47 -2.16 -8.13
C GLN A 114 -19.73 -3.58 -8.65
N ARG A 115 -18.96 -4.58 -8.22
CA ARG A 115 -19.07 -5.94 -8.74
C ARG A 115 -19.52 -6.93 -7.68
N GLU A 116 -20.82 -6.95 -7.41
CA GLU A 116 -21.46 -8.03 -6.68
C GLU A 116 -21.39 -9.33 -7.49
N GLY A 117 -20.87 -10.41 -6.91
CA GLY A 117 -21.00 -11.77 -7.43
C GLY A 117 -19.78 -12.38 -8.13
N LEU A 118 -18.64 -11.68 -8.25
CA LEU A 118 -17.38 -12.28 -8.68
C LEU A 118 -16.58 -12.79 -7.48
N ALA A 119 -15.89 -13.92 -7.65
CA ALA A 119 -14.91 -14.35 -6.68
C ALA A 119 -13.87 -13.21 -6.50
N PHE A 120 -13.52 -12.91 -5.27
CA PHE A 120 -12.63 -11.77 -4.93
C PHE A 120 -11.37 -11.72 -5.79
N ASN A 121 -10.72 -12.89 -6.02
CA ASN A 121 -9.50 -12.97 -6.81
C ASN A 121 -9.71 -12.59 -8.28
N ASP A 122 -10.85 -12.94 -8.85
CA ASP A 122 -11.17 -12.65 -10.26
C ASP A 122 -11.54 -11.17 -10.43
N ALA A 123 -12.32 -10.62 -9.50
CA ALA A 123 -12.64 -9.19 -9.47
C ALA A 123 -11.39 -8.32 -9.28
N LEU A 124 -10.49 -8.74 -8.39
CA LEU A 124 -9.23 -8.04 -8.14
C LEU A 124 -8.31 -8.10 -9.36
N ALA A 125 -8.13 -9.30 -9.97
CA ALA A 125 -7.29 -9.46 -11.14
C ALA A 125 -7.83 -8.66 -12.33
N GLU A 126 -9.12 -8.67 -12.57
CA GLU A 126 -9.76 -7.90 -13.65
C GLU A 126 -9.67 -6.39 -13.39
N ALA A 127 -9.90 -5.93 -12.15
CA ALA A 127 -9.77 -4.54 -11.80
C ALA A 127 -8.34 -4.01 -11.98
N LEU A 128 -7.34 -4.79 -11.60
CA LEU A 128 -5.93 -4.43 -11.76
C LEU A 128 -5.51 -4.42 -13.23
N THR A 129 -5.95 -5.40 -14.01
CA THR A 129 -5.69 -5.44 -15.45
C THR A 129 -6.33 -4.25 -16.15
N THR A 130 -7.62 -4.00 -15.90
CA THR A 130 -8.35 -2.88 -16.49
C THR A 130 -7.78 -1.53 -16.05
N THR A 131 -7.35 -1.42 -14.79
CA THR A 131 -6.76 -0.20 -14.25
C THR A 131 -5.35 0.02 -14.81
N ALA A 132 -4.54 -1.03 -14.93
CA ALA A 132 -3.23 -0.95 -15.56
C ALA A 132 -3.32 -0.53 -17.03
N GLU A 133 -4.25 -1.10 -17.79
CA GLU A 133 -4.48 -0.75 -19.19
C GLU A 133 -4.96 0.69 -19.38
N ARG A 134 -5.76 1.23 -18.45
CA ARG A 134 -6.26 2.62 -18.50
C ARG A 134 -5.30 3.65 -17.90
N LEU A 135 -4.58 3.28 -16.85
CA LEU A 135 -3.75 4.24 -16.10
C LEU A 135 -2.39 4.50 -16.77
N VAL A 136 -1.83 3.53 -17.50
CA VAL A 136 -0.49 3.68 -18.05
C VAL A 136 -0.42 4.82 -19.07
N PRO A 137 -1.27 4.91 -20.11
CA PRO A 137 -1.24 6.02 -21.06
C PRO A 137 -1.60 7.37 -20.42
N ASP A 138 -2.65 7.40 -19.62
CA ASP A 138 -3.16 8.63 -19.00
C ASP A 138 -2.29 9.12 -17.85
N ALA A 139 -1.69 8.22 -17.08
CA ALA A 139 -0.76 8.56 -16.02
C ALA A 139 0.54 9.12 -16.61
N VAL A 140 1.05 8.52 -17.69
CA VAL A 140 2.22 9.04 -18.41
C VAL A 140 1.91 10.43 -18.97
N ALA A 141 0.75 10.62 -19.60
CA ALA A 141 0.35 11.91 -20.14
C ALA A 141 0.15 12.97 -19.05
N ARG A 142 -0.54 12.64 -17.97
CA ARG A 142 -0.82 13.59 -16.87
C ARG A 142 0.39 13.90 -16.01
N TRP A 143 1.23 12.90 -15.72
CA TRP A 143 2.32 13.09 -14.76
C TRP A 143 3.61 13.55 -15.39
N TYR A 144 3.82 13.28 -16.66
CA TYR A 144 5.07 13.57 -17.35
C TYR A 144 4.89 14.43 -18.61
N GLY A 145 3.70 15.05 -18.77
CA GLY A 145 3.40 15.92 -19.90
C GLY A 145 3.48 15.23 -21.25
N GLY A 146 3.28 13.91 -21.30
CA GLY A 146 3.40 13.11 -22.54
C GLY A 146 4.82 12.97 -23.09
N SER A 147 5.84 13.44 -22.36
CA SER A 147 7.24 13.38 -22.77
C SER A 147 7.89 12.06 -22.35
N GLU A 148 8.28 11.23 -23.33
CA GLU A 148 9.05 10.00 -23.06
C GLU A 148 10.35 10.28 -22.29
N LYS A 149 11.01 11.39 -22.59
CA LYS A 149 12.25 11.79 -21.88
C LYS A 149 11.98 12.05 -20.41
N ALA A 150 10.89 12.75 -20.08
CA ALA A 150 10.51 13.03 -18.70
C ALA A 150 10.11 11.75 -17.95
N PHE A 151 9.37 10.84 -18.60
CA PHE A 151 9.02 9.53 -18.05
C PHE A 151 10.28 8.71 -17.74
N ARG A 152 11.21 8.56 -18.70
CA ARG A 152 12.47 7.83 -18.49
C ARG A 152 13.31 8.44 -17.36
N ALA A 153 13.39 9.76 -17.28
CA ALA A 153 14.08 10.44 -16.18
C ALA A 153 13.45 10.15 -14.82
N ALA A 154 12.12 10.13 -14.74
CA ALA A 154 11.39 9.81 -13.51
C ALA A 154 11.59 8.35 -13.09
N VAL A 155 11.52 7.39 -14.02
CA VAL A 155 11.82 5.97 -13.75
C VAL A 155 13.25 5.81 -13.21
N CYS A 156 14.22 6.43 -13.87
CA CYS A 156 15.61 6.40 -13.40
C CYS A 156 15.79 7.05 -12.02
N ALA A 157 15.07 8.14 -11.73
CA ALA A 157 15.12 8.81 -10.44
C ALA A 157 14.52 7.91 -9.32
N GLN A 158 13.45 7.20 -9.60
CA GLN A 158 12.87 6.24 -8.64
C GLN A 158 13.81 5.05 -8.41
N ALA A 159 14.33 4.44 -9.47
CA ALA A 159 15.27 3.32 -9.34
C ALA A 159 16.52 3.69 -8.53
N LYS A 160 17.04 4.90 -8.69
CA LYS A 160 18.20 5.40 -7.93
C LYS A 160 17.96 5.50 -6.43
N LYS A 161 16.72 5.60 -5.95
CA LYS A 161 16.41 5.61 -4.51
C LYS A 161 16.75 4.28 -3.83
N TYR A 162 16.84 3.20 -4.60
CA TYR A 162 17.21 1.87 -4.12
C TYR A 162 18.70 1.55 -4.26
N MET A 163 19.52 2.50 -4.71
CA MET A 163 20.98 2.29 -4.78
C MET A 163 21.54 2.04 -3.38
N GLY A 164 22.32 0.97 -3.25
CA GLY A 164 22.86 0.52 -1.96
C GLY A 164 21.94 -0.43 -1.19
N THR A 165 20.71 -0.68 -1.67
CA THR A 165 19.85 -1.73 -1.13
C THR A 165 20.41 -3.10 -1.49
N GLU A 166 20.48 -4.01 -0.51
CA GLU A 166 20.95 -5.39 -0.73
C GLU A 166 20.02 -6.15 -1.69
N TYR A 167 20.62 -7.02 -2.52
CA TYR A 167 19.82 -7.95 -3.30
C TYR A 167 19.21 -9.01 -2.38
N ARG A 168 17.89 -9.13 -2.45
CA ARG A 168 17.13 -10.12 -1.70
C ARG A 168 16.06 -10.73 -2.58
N TRP A 169 16.13 -12.03 -2.82
CA TRP A 169 15.15 -12.75 -3.62
C TRP A 169 13.73 -12.55 -3.08
N GLY A 170 12.80 -12.11 -3.95
CA GLY A 170 11.43 -11.75 -3.58
C GLY A 170 11.29 -10.42 -2.84
N GLY A 171 12.39 -9.69 -2.61
CA GLY A 171 12.39 -8.41 -1.92
C GLY A 171 11.81 -7.28 -2.76
N LYS A 172 11.00 -6.41 -2.13
CA LYS A 172 10.35 -5.24 -2.76
C LYS A 172 10.46 -3.98 -1.91
N SER A 173 11.41 -3.94 -0.99
CA SER A 173 11.55 -2.84 -0.02
C SER A 173 12.97 -2.29 0.05
N GLY A 174 13.15 -1.19 0.79
CA GLY A 174 14.47 -0.62 1.08
C GLY A 174 15.39 -1.53 1.90
N ARG A 175 14.85 -2.60 2.53
CA ARG A 175 15.62 -3.62 3.26
C ARG A 175 16.13 -4.76 2.39
N GLY A 176 15.68 -4.84 1.17
CA GLY A 176 16.11 -5.82 0.19
C GLY A 176 15.21 -5.79 -1.03
N ILE A 177 15.80 -5.85 -2.21
CA ILE A 177 15.09 -5.73 -3.48
C ILE A 177 15.70 -6.68 -4.51
N ASP A 178 14.86 -7.31 -5.33
CA ASP A 178 15.31 -8.05 -6.50
C ASP A 178 14.98 -7.30 -7.80
N CYS A 179 15.33 -7.89 -8.94
CA CYS A 179 15.11 -7.27 -10.25
C CYS A 179 13.61 -7.02 -10.52
N SER A 180 12.73 -7.94 -10.10
CA SER A 180 11.27 -7.81 -10.28
C SER A 180 10.68 -6.78 -9.30
N GLY A 181 11.17 -6.75 -8.07
CA GLY A 181 10.77 -5.77 -7.07
C GLY A 181 11.17 -4.34 -7.43
N LEU A 182 12.28 -4.16 -8.18
CA LEU A 182 12.70 -2.84 -8.64
C LEU A 182 11.81 -2.27 -9.74
N VAL A 183 11.19 -3.10 -10.55
CA VAL A 183 10.34 -2.67 -11.67
C VAL A 183 8.84 -2.76 -11.42
N SER A 184 8.44 -3.36 -10.30
CA SER A 184 7.05 -3.42 -9.85
C SER A 184 6.72 -2.22 -8.94
#